data_816791f7cfdc3ed59480ada8279ba982
#
_entry.id   816791f7cfdc3ed59480ada8279ba982
#
_cell.length_a   1.000
_cell.length_b   1.000
_cell.length_c   1.000
_cell.angle_alpha   90.00
_cell.angle_beta   90.00
_cell.angle_gamma   90.00
#
_symmetry.space_group_name_H-M   'P 1'
#
loop_
_entity.id
_entity.type
_entity.pdbx_description
1 polymer ?
#
loop_
_entity_poly.entity_id
_entity_poly.type
_entity_poly.pdbx_seq_one_letter_code
_entity_poly.pdbx_strand_id
1 'polypeptide(L)'
;MKRNILLPTDFSKNSWHAILYAIELYKNNHCNIFVLNVFSAVSNSIDSLINMEPGSELYERAKSNSEDGLAKVLDMIAFREEYNSKHTFIPISTLNYPLEAIKNVVEEKDIELIIMGTKGEIGSPKVVYGSVAMYVMEKVRNCPVIVVPELAKHTLPKEIVFPTSYKTHFKKRELNYMVEIAKICHAFIRV
;
A
#
# COMPACT_ATOMS: atom_id res chain seq x y z
N MET A 1 16.53 9.54 -10.45
CA MET A 1 16.28 9.43 -8.99
C MET A 1 15.37 8.21 -8.80
N LYS A 2 15.63 7.33 -7.83
CA LYS A 2 14.75 6.21 -7.54
C LYS A 2 13.54 6.73 -6.76
N ARG A 3 12.35 6.26 -7.09
CA ARG A 3 11.11 6.62 -6.39
C ARG A 3 10.85 5.65 -5.23
N ASN A 4 10.45 6.17 -4.08
CA ASN A 4 10.09 5.36 -2.92
C ASN A 4 8.57 5.15 -2.86
N ILE A 5 8.14 3.91 -3.00
CA ILE A 5 6.72 3.50 -3.03
C ILE A 5 6.44 2.57 -1.85
N LEU A 6 5.35 2.80 -1.13
CA LEU A 6 4.90 1.96 -0.03
C LEU A 6 3.71 1.09 -0.47
N LEU A 7 3.82 -0.21 -0.23
CA LEU A 7 2.79 -1.20 -0.47
C LEU A 7 2.42 -1.90 0.85
N PRO A 8 1.43 -1.41 1.58
CA PRO A 8 0.89 -2.11 2.74
C PRO A 8 0.22 -3.41 2.32
N THR A 9 0.48 -4.50 3.03
CA THR A 9 -0.12 -5.81 2.77
C THR A 9 -0.57 -6.50 4.05
N ASP A 10 -1.72 -7.14 3.99
CA ASP A 10 -2.25 -8.09 4.96
C ASP A 10 -2.29 -9.51 4.39
N PHE A 11 -1.56 -9.73 3.30
CA PHE A 11 -1.49 -10.98 2.56
C PHE A 11 -2.80 -11.39 1.87
N SER A 12 -3.83 -10.54 1.87
CA SER A 12 -5.08 -10.79 1.15
C SER A 12 -4.90 -10.72 -0.37
N LYS A 13 -5.86 -11.29 -1.11
CA LYS A 13 -5.89 -11.18 -2.58
C LYS A 13 -5.93 -9.72 -3.03
N ASN A 14 -6.63 -8.86 -2.30
CA ASN A 14 -6.75 -7.45 -2.68
C ASN A 14 -5.44 -6.69 -2.49
N SER A 15 -4.71 -6.94 -1.40
CA SER A 15 -3.38 -6.36 -1.21
C SER A 15 -2.39 -6.89 -2.27
N TRP A 16 -2.49 -8.17 -2.66
CA TRP A 16 -1.72 -8.73 -3.76
C TRP A 16 -2.03 -8.05 -5.10
N HIS A 17 -3.32 -7.77 -5.41
CA HIS A 17 -3.70 -7.02 -6.61
C HIS A 17 -3.12 -5.61 -6.62
N ALA A 18 -3.07 -4.94 -5.48
CA ALA A 18 -2.44 -3.63 -5.35
C ALA A 18 -0.92 -3.69 -5.62
N ILE A 19 -0.24 -4.74 -5.17
CA ILE A 19 1.18 -4.97 -5.47
C ILE A 19 1.39 -5.14 -6.97
N LEU A 20 0.60 -5.99 -7.63
CA LEU A 20 0.70 -6.20 -9.08
C LEU A 20 0.41 -4.92 -9.87
N TYR A 21 -0.58 -4.13 -9.44
CA TYR A 21 -0.88 -2.85 -10.04
C TYR A 21 0.28 -1.86 -9.92
N ALA A 22 0.93 -1.81 -8.77
CA ALA A 22 2.10 -0.96 -8.54
C ALA A 22 3.28 -1.32 -9.43
N ILE A 23 3.57 -2.62 -9.57
CA ILE A 23 4.62 -3.15 -10.43
C ILE A 23 4.37 -2.78 -11.89
N GLU A 24 3.14 -2.99 -12.41
CA GLU A 24 2.80 -2.64 -13.79
C GLU A 24 2.84 -1.11 -14.01
N LEU A 25 2.32 -0.31 -13.05
CA LEU A 25 2.32 1.15 -13.14
C LEU A 25 3.74 1.72 -13.27
N TYR A 26 4.69 1.18 -12.51
CA TYR A 26 6.06 1.69 -12.46
C TYR A 26 7.07 0.83 -13.20
N LYS A 27 6.64 -0.10 -14.06
CA LYS A 27 7.45 -1.04 -14.81
C LYS A 27 8.69 -0.42 -15.48
N ASN A 28 8.56 0.81 -15.96
CA ASN A 28 9.64 1.51 -16.66
C ASN A 28 10.45 2.45 -15.77
N ASN A 29 10.12 2.58 -14.49
CA ASN A 29 10.72 3.53 -13.57
C ASN A 29 11.62 2.83 -12.55
N HIS A 30 12.68 3.49 -12.13
CA HIS A 30 13.51 3.00 -11.02
C HIS A 30 12.82 3.27 -9.69
N CYS A 31 12.50 2.20 -8.93
CA CYS A 31 11.77 2.29 -7.67
C CYS A 31 12.42 1.47 -6.56
N ASN A 32 12.40 2.03 -5.34
CA ASN A 32 12.46 1.27 -4.12
C ASN A 32 11.02 1.00 -3.69
N ILE A 33 10.65 -0.26 -3.56
CA ILE A 33 9.29 -0.70 -3.26
C ILE A 33 9.31 -1.33 -1.87
N PHE A 34 8.77 -0.61 -0.91
CA PHE A 34 8.66 -1.04 0.47
C PHE A 34 7.37 -1.83 0.65
N VAL A 35 7.49 -3.12 0.97
CA VAL A 35 6.34 -4.00 1.24
C VAL A 35 6.18 -4.08 2.75
N LEU A 36 5.13 -3.46 3.28
CA LEU A 36 4.89 -3.32 4.71
C LEU A 36 3.81 -4.29 5.17
N ASN A 37 4.16 -5.18 6.10
CA ASN A 37 3.17 -5.89 6.91
C ASN A 37 3.22 -5.39 8.36
N VAL A 38 2.05 -5.10 8.89
CA VAL A 38 1.88 -4.66 10.28
C VAL A 38 1.20 -5.78 11.04
N PHE A 39 1.92 -6.36 11.99
CA PHE A 39 1.32 -7.31 12.91
C PHE A 39 0.95 -6.60 14.21
N SER A 40 -0.20 -6.96 14.77
CA SER A 40 -0.72 -6.39 16.00
C SER A 40 -1.25 -7.51 16.88
N ALA A 41 -1.33 -7.26 18.17
CA ALA A 41 -2.00 -8.13 19.10
C ALA A 41 -3.53 -8.08 18.88
N VAL A 42 -4.02 -8.53 17.73
CA VAL A 42 -5.45 -8.70 17.53
C VAL A 42 -5.83 -10.10 17.96
N SER A 43 -5.92 -10.30 19.25
CA SER A 43 -6.80 -11.32 19.78
C SER A 43 -7.89 -10.62 20.59
N ASN A 44 -9.12 -11.12 20.46
CA ASN A 44 -10.32 -10.60 21.11
C ASN A 44 -10.33 -10.81 22.65
N SER A 45 -9.19 -11.05 23.27
CA SER A 45 -9.03 -11.20 24.70
C SER A 45 -8.09 -10.12 25.27
N ILE A 46 -8.50 -9.52 26.36
CA ILE A 46 -7.75 -8.52 27.11
C ILE A 46 -6.36 -9.06 27.51
N ASP A 47 -6.23 -10.35 27.76
CA ASP A 47 -4.97 -11.01 28.12
C ASP A 47 -3.90 -10.98 27.03
N SER A 48 -4.30 -10.90 25.76
CA SER A 48 -3.35 -10.84 24.64
C SER A 48 -2.79 -9.46 24.37
N LEU A 49 -3.47 -8.41 24.80
CA LEU A 49 -2.94 -7.04 24.75
C LEU A 49 -1.81 -6.82 25.75
N ILE A 50 -1.85 -7.55 26.87
CA ILE A 50 -0.86 -7.44 27.96
C ILE A 50 0.42 -8.25 27.66
N ASN A 51 0.33 -9.29 26.82
CA ASN A 51 1.41 -10.26 26.64
C ASN A 51 2.18 -10.16 25.32
N MET A 52 2.00 -9.08 24.54
CA MET A 52 2.75 -8.86 23.30
C MET A 52 3.97 -7.97 23.47
N GLU A 53 4.68 -8.17 24.56
CA GLU A 53 5.99 -7.56 24.75
C GLU A 53 7.04 -8.24 23.87
N PRO A 54 8.02 -7.49 23.33
CA PRO A 54 9.15 -8.07 22.62
C PRO A 54 9.80 -9.19 23.44
N GLY A 55 9.97 -10.36 22.84
CA GLY A 55 10.51 -11.56 23.52
C GLY A 55 9.43 -12.48 24.10
N SER A 56 8.16 -12.11 24.12
CA SER A 56 7.08 -13.05 24.45
C SER A 56 6.82 -14.04 23.31
N GLU A 57 6.33 -15.23 23.64
CA GLU A 57 5.99 -16.26 22.64
C GLU A 57 4.99 -15.75 21.59
N LEU A 58 4.00 -14.96 22.01
CA LEU A 58 3.00 -14.36 21.12
C LEU A 58 3.64 -13.35 20.17
N TYR A 59 4.54 -12.53 20.67
CA TYR A 59 5.28 -11.57 19.85
C TYR A 59 6.14 -12.28 18.80
N GLU A 60 6.96 -13.24 19.22
CA GLU A 60 7.86 -13.95 18.32
C GLU A 60 7.10 -14.72 17.25
N ARG A 61 5.97 -15.34 17.61
CA ARG A 61 5.09 -16.03 16.66
C ARG A 61 4.45 -15.07 15.65
N ALA A 62 3.93 -13.94 16.11
CA ALA A 62 3.32 -12.95 15.23
C ALA A 62 4.34 -12.31 14.29
N LYS A 63 5.54 -12.03 14.79
CA LYS A 63 6.67 -11.54 14.02
C LYS A 63 7.09 -12.54 12.95
N SER A 64 7.32 -13.81 13.33
CA SER A 64 7.67 -14.88 12.38
C SER A 64 6.61 -15.04 11.29
N ASN A 65 5.32 -15.05 11.63
CA ASN A 65 4.23 -15.12 10.65
C ASN A 65 4.26 -13.94 9.66
N SER A 66 4.57 -12.74 10.15
CA SER A 66 4.70 -11.55 9.32
C SER A 66 5.91 -11.63 8.38
N GLU A 67 7.06 -12.05 8.90
CA GLU A 67 8.29 -12.20 8.10
C GLU A 67 8.15 -13.32 7.06
N ASP A 68 7.57 -14.46 7.42
CA ASP A 68 7.28 -15.58 6.51
C ASP A 68 6.28 -15.17 5.41
N GLY A 69 5.26 -14.40 5.79
CA GLY A 69 4.29 -13.85 4.84
C GLY A 69 4.93 -12.90 3.84
N LEU A 70 5.81 -12.01 4.30
CA LEU A 70 6.57 -11.11 3.45
C LEU A 70 7.53 -11.86 2.53
N ALA A 71 8.23 -12.88 3.02
CA ALA A 71 9.09 -13.73 2.22
C ALA A 71 8.30 -14.39 1.08
N LYS A 72 7.13 -14.98 1.37
CA LYS A 72 6.24 -15.56 0.35
C LYS A 72 5.79 -14.54 -0.69
N VAL A 73 5.46 -13.31 -0.29
CA VAL A 73 5.10 -12.23 -1.24
C VAL A 73 6.28 -11.92 -2.15
N LEU A 74 7.49 -11.80 -1.61
CA LEU A 74 8.69 -11.55 -2.42
C LEU A 74 9.00 -12.70 -3.38
N ASP A 75 8.84 -13.95 -2.95
CA ASP A 75 8.99 -15.14 -3.79
C ASP A 75 7.96 -15.15 -4.93
N MET A 76 6.69 -14.80 -4.61
CA MET A 76 5.63 -14.69 -5.63
C MET A 76 5.93 -13.60 -6.66
N ILE A 77 6.50 -12.47 -6.24
CA ILE A 77 6.95 -11.41 -7.15
C ILE A 77 8.09 -11.93 -8.03
N ALA A 78 9.11 -12.51 -7.43
CA ALA A 78 10.29 -13.02 -8.15
C ALA A 78 9.94 -14.12 -9.15
N PHE A 79 8.99 -15.01 -8.81
CA PHE A 79 8.53 -16.08 -9.70
C PHE A 79 7.71 -15.57 -10.89
N ARG A 80 6.96 -14.49 -10.69
CA ARG A 80 6.03 -13.97 -11.72
C ARG A 80 6.67 -12.98 -12.67
N GLU A 81 7.65 -12.25 -12.20
CA GLU A 81 8.35 -11.23 -12.96
C GLU A 81 9.67 -11.77 -13.49
N GLU A 82 9.87 -11.67 -14.80
CA GLU A 82 11.23 -11.61 -15.32
C GLU A 82 11.93 -10.45 -14.59
N TYR A 83 13.07 -10.74 -13.98
CA TYR A 83 13.85 -9.83 -13.14
C TYR A 83 13.88 -8.40 -13.70
N ASN A 84 13.12 -7.50 -13.07
CA ASN A 84 13.15 -6.09 -13.40
C ASN A 84 14.22 -5.38 -12.56
N SER A 85 15.39 -5.18 -13.15
CA SER A 85 16.53 -4.51 -12.48
C SER A 85 16.24 -3.07 -12.01
N LYS A 86 15.11 -2.49 -12.40
CA LYS A 86 14.69 -1.15 -11.98
C LYS A 86 14.00 -1.14 -10.62
N HIS A 87 13.48 -2.29 -10.16
CA HIS A 87 12.77 -2.41 -8.89
C HIS A 87 13.67 -3.05 -7.82
N THR A 88 13.65 -2.45 -6.63
CA THR A 88 14.26 -3.00 -5.44
C THR A 88 13.16 -3.19 -4.39
N PHE A 89 12.85 -4.43 -4.04
CA PHE A 89 11.82 -4.75 -3.04
C PHE A 89 12.46 -4.83 -1.65
N ILE A 90 11.85 -4.15 -0.69
CA ILE A 90 12.34 -4.02 0.68
C ILE A 90 11.21 -4.39 1.63
N PRO A 91 11.24 -5.57 2.28
CA PRO A 91 10.22 -5.96 3.24
C PRO A 91 10.37 -5.18 4.55
N ILE A 92 9.23 -4.82 5.15
CA ILE A 92 9.14 -4.21 6.48
C ILE A 92 8.09 -4.97 7.28
N SER A 93 8.50 -5.55 8.39
CA SER A 93 7.64 -6.17 9.39
C SER A 93 7.68 -5.33 10.66
N THR A 94 6.54 -4.91 11.18
CA THR A 94 6.50 -4.08 12.39
C THR A 94 5.30 -4.36 13.27
N LEU A 95 5.53 -4.34 14.60
CA LEU A 95 4.47 -4.33 15.59
C LEU A 95 3.96 -2.90 15.74
N ASN A 96 2.74 -2.63 15.32
CA ASN A 96 2.11 -1.32 15.46
C ASN A 96 0.61 -1.38 15.10
N TYR A 97 -0.07 -0.23 15.18
CA TYR A 97 -1.35 -0.03 14.52
C TYR A 97 -1.11 0.32 13.04
N PRO A 98 -1.92 -0.21 12.09
CA PRO A 98 -1.65 -0.04 10.66
C PRO A 98 -1.49 1.42 10.21
N LEU A 99 -2.35 2.33 10.68
CA LEU A 99 -2.26 3.75 10.31
C LEU A 99 -0.96 4.40 10.80
N GLU A 100 -0.57 4.13 12.05
CA GLU A 100 0.64 4.72 12.63
C GLU A 100 1.91 4.13 12.00
N ALA A 101 1.92 2.82 11.73
CA ALA A 101 3.02 2.19 10.99
C ALA A 101 3.21 2.82 9.60
N ILE A 102 2.11 3.02 8.87
CA ILE A 102 2.15 3.65 7.54
C ILE A 102 2.70 5.07 7.63
N LYS A 103 2.23 5.90 8.58
CA LYS A 103 2.74 7.26 8.77
C LYS A 103 4.23 7.28 9.07
N ASN A 104 4.67 6.43 10.00
CA ASN A 104 6.07 6.35 10.38
C ASN A 104 6.96 5.99 9.18
N VAL A 105 6.57 4.95 8.42
CA VAL A 105 7.31 4.53 7.23
C VAL A 105 7.32 5.63 6.15
N VAL A 106 6.20 6.36 5.98
CA VAL A 106 6.13 7.49 5.04
C VAL A 106 7.17 8.56 5.37
N GLU A 107 7.34 8.88 6.64
CA GLU A 107 8.31 9.88 7.09
C GLU A 107 9.74 9.35 7.10
N GLU A 108 9.98 8.16 7.64
CA GLU A 108 11.32 7.58 7.79
C GLU A 108 11.98 7.18 6.46
N LYS A 109 11.17 6.80 5.46
CA LYS A 109 11.65 6.31 4.16
C LYS A 109 11.38 7.30 3.02
N ASP A 110 10.95 8.53 3.33
CA ASP A 110 10.62 9.55 2.31
C ASP A 110 9.71 8.98 1.22
N ILE A 111 8.62 8.32 1.62
CA ILE A 111 7.68 7.69 0.69
C ILE A 111 6.96 8.76 -0.14
N GLU A 112 7.02 8.60 -1.46
CA GLU A 112 6.42 9.51 -2.42
C GLU A 112 5.00 9.09 -2.84
N LEU A 113 4.65 7.80 -2.65
CA LEU A 113 3.35 7.25 -3.03
C LEU A 113 3.03 6.00 -2.21
N ILE A 114 1.79 5.90 -1.75
CA ILE A 114 1.22 4.68 -1.18
C ILE A 114 0.30 4.04 -2.22
N ILE A 115 0.42 2.72 -2.43
CA ILE A 115 -0.54 1.95 -3.24
C ILE A 115 -1.04 0.79 -2.40
N MET A 116 -2.35 0.70 -2.19
CA MET A 116 -2.95 -0.29 -1.30
C MET A 116 -4.31 -0.79 -1.81
N GLY A 117 -4.74 -1.95 -1.34
CA GLY A 117 -6.07 -2.47 -1.62
C GLY A 117 -7.17 -1.70 -0.89
N THR A 118 -8.40 -1.78 -1.40
CA THR A 118 -9.57 -1.16 -0.75
C THR A 118 -10.00 -1.89 0.51
N LYS A 119 -9.79 -3.21 0.58
CA LYS A 119 -10.23 -4.08 1.69
C LYS A 119 -9.09 -4.98 2.13
N GLY A 120 -9.09 -5.35 3.41
CA GLY A 120 -8.26 -6.41 3.93
C GLY A 120 -8.99 -7.76 3.95
N GLU A 121 -8.31 -8.77 4.48
CA GLU A 121 -8.83 -10.15 4.56
C GLU A 121 -10.17 -10.27 5.30
N ILE A 122 -10.41 -9.42 6.31
CA ILE A 122 -11.61 -9.45 7.18
C ILE A 122 -12.74 -8.56 6.65
N GLY A 123 -12.59 -7.98 5.44
CA GLY A 123 -13.56 -7.02 4.88
C GLY A 123 -14.92 -7.65 4.53
N SER A 124 -16.03 -7.04 5.00
CA SER A 124 -17.39 -7.45 4.58
C SER A 124 -17.59 -7.18 3.07
N PRO A 125 -18.27 -8.08 2.31
CA PRO A 125 -18.59 -7.86 0.90
C PRO A 125 -19.39 -6.58 0.62
N LYS A 126 -20.14 -6.10 1.61
CA LYS A 126 -20.98 -4.89 1.50
C LYS A 126 -20.22 -3.57 1.68
N VAL A 127 -18.98 -3.62 2.17
CA VAL A 127 -18.17 -2.43 2.42
C VAL A 127 -17.25 -2.19 1.23
N VAL A 128 -17.32 -1.01 0.63
CA VAL A 128 -16.48 -0.63 -0.53
C VAL A 128 -15.03 -0.41 -0.11
N TYR A 129 -14.81 0.24 1.04
CA TYR A 129 -13.48 0.51 1.60
C TYR A 129 -13.39 -0.06 3.00
N GLY A 130 -12.28 -0.76 3.31
CA GLY A 130 -11.93 -1.16 4.67
C GLY A 130 -11.52 0.04 5.52
N SER A 131 -11.58 -0.11 6.83
CA SER A 131 -11.26 0.96 7.79
C SER A 131 -9.84 1.50 7.61
N VAL A 132 -8.86 0.63 7.36
CA VAL A 132 -7.46 1.06 7.17
C VAL A 132 -7.31 1.93 5.94
N ALA A 133 -7.87 1.54 4.78
CA ALA A 133 -7.81 2.33 3.56
C ALA A 133 -8.48 3.71 3.74
N MET A 134 -9.64 3.75 4.41
CA MET A 134 -10.33 5.00 4.72
C MET A 134 -9.48 5.91 5.61
N TYR A 135 -8.92 5.37 6.70
CA TYR A 135 -8.07 6.15 7.61
C TYR A 135 -6.79 6.64 6.93
N VAL A 136 -6.16 5.83 6.09
CA VAL A 136 -4.97 6.25 5.33
C VAL A 136 -5.31 7.39 4.38
N MET A 137 -6.39 7.29 3.58
CA MET A 137 -6.84 8.38 2.69
C MET A 137 -7.17 9.66 3.46
N GLU A 138 -7.74 9.55 4.66
CA GLU A 138 -8.14 10.70 5.47
C GLU A 138 -6.98 11.34 6.22
N LYS A 139 -6.09 10.55 6.80
CA LYS A 139 -5.11 11.01 7.79
C LYS A 139 -3.69 11.18 7.25
N VAL A 140 -3.32 10.51 6.16
CA VAL A 140 -2.01 10.70 5.52
C VAL A 140 -2.10 11.87 4.55
N ARG A 141 -1.61 13.05 4.96
CA ARG A 141 -1.76 14.31 4.22
C ARG A 141 -0.53 14.70 3.40
N ASN A 142 0.60 14.11 3.70
CA ASN A 142 1.91 14.44 3.10
C ASN A 142 2.30 13.51 1.95
N CYS A 143 1.55 12.43 1.73
CA CYS A 143 1.81 11.43 0.70
C CYS A 143 0.52 11.08 -0.07
N PRO A 144 0.51 11.04 -1.41
CA PRO A 144 -0.64 10.60 -2.19
C PRO A 144 -0.89 9.10 -1.97
N VAL A 145 -2.16 8.71 -2.12
CA VAL A 145 -2.60 7.33 -1.94
C VAL A 145 -3.38 6.87 -3.16
N ILE A 146 -2.95 5.78 -3.79
CA ILE A 146 -3.72 5.06 -4.80
C ILE A 146 -4.38 3.87 -4.10
N VAL A 147 -5.70 3.79 -4.19
CA VAL A 147 -6.47 2.68 -3.64
C VAL A 147 -6.98 1.82 -4.78
N VAL A 148 -6.57 0.55 -4.79
CA VAL A 148 -6.86 -0.40 -5.86
C VAL A 148 -8.05 -1.28 -5.46
N PRO A 149 -9.20 -1.18 -6.16
CA PRO A 149 -10.36 -2.02 -5.89
C PRO A 149 -10.08 -3.51 -6.16
N GLU A 150 -10.76 -4.39 -5.41
CA GLU A 150 -10.61 -5.84 -5.56
C GLU A 150 -10.89 -6.34 -6.98
N LEU A 151 -11.86 -5.71 -7.67
CA LEU A 151 -12.25 -6.06 -9.03
C LEU A 151 -11.52 -5.24 -10.10
N ALA A 152 -10.51 -4.45 -9.73
CA ALA A 152 -9.73 -3.69 -10.70
C ALA A 152 -9.00 -4.65 -11.64
N LYS A 153 -9.08 -4.38 -12.93
CA LYS A 153 -8.25 -5.08 -13.92
C LYS A 153 -6.78 -4.64 -13.72
N HIS A 154 -5.85 -5.56 -13.94
CA HIS A 154 -4.40 -5.25 -13.88
C HIS A 154 -3.91 -4.43 -15.09
N THR A 155 -4.79 -3.59 -15.65
CA THR A 155 -4.48 -2.73 -16.79
C THR A 155 -4.40 -1.28 -16.32
N LEU A 156 -3.42 -0.56 -16.83
CA LEU A 156 -3.29 0.87 -16.55
C LEU A 156 -4.50 1.64 -17.11
N PRO A 157 -4.95 2.70 -16.41
CA PRO A 157 -6.06 3.52 -16.86
C PRO A 157 -5.70 4.24 -18.15
N LYS A 158 -6.65 4.31 -19.08
CA LYS A 158 -6.55 5.15 -20.28
C LYS A 158 -7.18 6.53 -20.08
N GLU A 159 -7.94 6.68 -19.02
CA GLU A 159 -8.64 7.90 -18.64
C GLU A 159 -8.67 8.06 -17.12
N ILE A 160 -8.41 9.27 -16.67
CA ILE A 160 -8.53 9.70 -15.27
C ILE A 160 -9.65 10.73 -15.22
N VAL A 161 -10.72 10.44 -14.48
CA VAL A 161 -11.82 11.38 -14.27
C VAL A 161 -11.54 12.20 -13.01
N PHE A 162 -11.49 13.50 -13.16
CA PHE A 162 -11.27 14.44 -12.05
C PHE A 162 -12.55 15.27 -11.80
N PRO A 163 -13.46 14.80 -10.93
CA PRO A 163 -14.67 15.52 -10.62
C PRO A 163 -14.36 16.79 -9.81
N THR A 164 -14.81 17.93 -10.28
CA THR A 164 -14.64 19.20 -9.58
C THR A 164 -15.91 20.03 -9.62
N SER A 165 -16.20 20.74 -8.53
CA SER A 165 -17.27 21.74 -8.46
C SER A 165 -16.83 23.10 -8.97
N TYR A 166 -15.56 23.28 -9.36
CA TYR A 166 -14.91 24.56 -9.70
C TYR A 166 -14.92 25.61 -8.58
N LYS A 167 -15.38 25.22 -7.37
CA LYS A 167 -15.44 26.12 -6.20
C LYS A 167 -14.26 25.93 -5.23
N THR A 168 -13.51 24.84 -5.39
CA THR A 168 -12.41 24.48 -4.52
C THR A 168 -11.07 24.76 -5.20
N HIS A 169 -10.16 25.43 -4.50
CA HIS A 169 -8.80 25.58 -4.97
C HIS A 169 -7.97 24.37 -4.58
N PHE A 170 -7.49 23.63 -5.57
CA PHE A 170 -6.57 22.51 -5.38
C PHE A 170 -5.14 23.03 -5.29
N LYS A 171 -4.33 22.46 -4.42
CA LYS A 171 -2.91 22.77 -4.36
C LYS A 171 -2.21 22.25 -5.60
N LYS A 172 -1.30 23.03 -6.17
CA LYS A 172 -0.52 22.63 -7.35
C LYS A 172 0.14 21.26 -7.20
N ARG A 173 0.60 20.93 -5.98
CA ARG A 173 1.21 19.64 -5.66
C ARG A 173 0.23 18.48 -5.88
N GLU A 174 -1.02 18.64 -5.45
CA GLU A 174 -2.06 17.60 -5.58
C GLU A 174 -2.39 17.32 -7.05
N LEU A 175 -2.51 18.37 -7.86
CA LEU A 175 -2.74 18.25 -9.30
C LEU A 175 -1.53 17.62 -10.01
N ASN A 176 -0.31 17.93 -9.58
CA ASN A 176 0.90 17.37 -10.17
C ASN A 176 0.96 15.86 -10.05
N TYR A 177 0.54 15.27 -8.92
CA TYR A 177 0.49 13.81 -8.78
C TYR A 177 -0.45 13.16 -9.80
N MET A 178 -1.63 13.73 -10.00
CA MET A 178 -2.58 13.23 -10.99
C MET A 178 -2.01 13.33 -12.42
N VAL A 179 -1.41 14.46 -12.76
CA VAL A 179 -0.77 14.68 -14.07
C VAL A 179 0.37 13.71 -14.29
N GLU A 180 1.15 13.41 -13.26
CA GLU A 180 2.25 12.46 -13.32
C GLU A 180 1.75 11.03 -13.61
N ILE A 181 0.73 10.58 -12.88
CA ILE A 181 0.10 9.26 -13.15
C ILE A 181 -0.47 9.22 -14.57
N ALA A 182 -1.13 10.29 -15.02
CA ALA A 182 -1.63 10.38 -16.39
C ALA A 182 -0.51 10.22 -17.43
N LYS A 183 0.65 10.85 -17.22
CA LYS A 183 1.82 10.71 -18.09
C LYS A 183 2.38 9.28 -18.09
N ILE A 184 2.52 8.67 -16.91
CA ILE A 184 3.01 7.28 -16.78
C ILE A 184 2.10 6.32 -17.51
N CYS A 185 0.77 6.50 -17.39
CA CYS A 185 -0.24 5.65 -18.00
C CYS A 185 -0.55 6.00 -19.46
N HIS A 186 -0.02 7.10 -19.99
CA HIS A 186 -0.46 7.71 -21.26
C HIS A 186 -2.00 7.91 -21.29
N ALA A 187 -2.57 8.35 -20.18
CA ALA A 187 -3.99 8.51 -19.96
C ALA A 187 -4.45 9.96 -20.20
N PHE A 188 -5.69 10.10 -20.66
CA PHE A 188 -6.34 11.40 -20.74
C PHE A 188 -6.89 11.80 -19.36
N ILE A 189 -6.89 13.10 -19.05
CA ILE A 189 -7.58 13.66 -17.88
C ILE A 189 -8.86 14.31 -18.33
N ARG A 190 -9.99 13.85 -17.80
CA ARG A 190 -11.30 14.44 -17.99
C ARG A 190 -11.70 15.21 -16.73
N VAL A 191 -11.99 16.49 -16.89
CA VAL A 191 -12.42 17.39 -15.81
C VAL A 191 -13.93 17.62 -15.91
#